data_02bd7fa3528592475c235a610562d819
#
_entry.id   02bd7fa3528592475c235a610562d819
#
_cell.length_a   1.000
_cell.length_b   1.000
_cell.length_c   1.000
_cell.angle_alpha   90.00
_cell.angle_beta   90.00
_cell.angle_gamma   90.00
#
_symmetry.space_group_name_H-M   'P 1'
#
loop_
_entity.id
_entity.type
_entity.pdbx_description
1 polymer ?
#
loop_
_entity_poly.entity_id
_entity_poly.type
_entity_poly.pdbx_seq_one_letter_code
_entity_poly.pdbx_strand_id
1 'polypeptide(L)'
;VSLERALALADAALGRGYPNPTVGAVVVAPDGAVAGEGVSEPAGGPHAEVVALDAAGAAARGGTLYVTMEPCAHHGRTPPCVDRVVEAGIARVVAACADPNPEAGGGAERLRAAGVDVELLDLPEARRQNEAWRAWVARGRPHVTLKLAISVDGRVAVRGRRWVTGEQARRRVHELRAAVDAVAVGMGTVRADAPRLDPRDVAVARQPRRLAFGRGPLPDGSDLELRSGLIADELAALATEGVQSLLLEGGPTIAGSFLADGLVDRLLVLVAPVIAGDGPPMLGPLAEPLDLGSPEIERVGKDVLLGWRLQEV
;
A
#
# COMPACT_ATOMS: atom_id res chain seq x y z
N VAL A 1 -12.23 -3.21 -21.35
CA VAL A 1 -13.18 -2.13 -20.94
C VAL A 1 -13.79 -2.40 -19.55
N SER A 2 -14.39 -3.59 -19.30
CA SER A 2 -15.10 -3.83 -18.03
C SER A 2 -14.17 -4.08 -16.84
N LEU A 3 -13.03 -4.74 -17.05
CA LEU A 3 -12.02 -4.91 -16.00
C LEU A 3 -11.29 -3.59 -15.69
N GLU A 4 -10.96 -2.80 -16.70
CA GLU A 4 -10.42 -1.45 -16.53
C GLU A 4 -11.40 -0.56 -15.73
N ARG A 5 -12.71 -0.73 -15.96
CA ARG A 5 -13.74 -0.04 -15.19
C ARG A 5 -13.75 -0.47 -13.73
N ALA A 6 -13.64 -1.78 -13.47
CA ALA A 6 -13.52 -2.31 -12.10
C ALA A 6 -12.28 -1.77 -11.38
N LEU A 7 -11.13 -1.73 -12.06
CA LEU A 7 -9.90 -1.12 -11.55
C LEU A 7 -10.09 0.36 -11.23
N ALA A 8 -10.71 1.13 -12.13
CA ALA A 8 -10.98 2.55 -11.91
C ALA A 8 -11.93 2.80 -10.72
N LEU A 9 -12.93 1.95 -10.52
CA LEU A 9 -13.83 2.01 -9.37
C LEU A 9 -13.06 1.77 -8.05
N ALA A 10 -12.19 0.77 -8.02
CA ALA A 10 -11.34 0.49 -6.86
C ALA A 10 -10.39 1.66 -6.56
N ASP A 11 -9.73 2.22 -7.58
CA ASP A 11 -8.83 3.37 -7.43
C ASP A 11 -9.53 4.59 -6.81
N ALA A 12 -10.73 4.90 -7.29
CA ALA A 12 -11.52 6.03 -6.78
C ALA A 12 -11.99 5.84 -5.32
N ALA A 13 -11.97 4.60 -4.81
CA ALA A 13 -12.45 4.24 -3.48
C ALA A 13 -11.33 3.75 -2.54
N LEU A 14 -10.05 3.91 -2.93
CA LEU A 14 -8.92 3.40 -2.13
C LEU A 14 -8.98 3.84 -0.67
N GLY A 15 -8.81 2.87 0.25
CA GLY A 15 -8.89 3.07 1.70
C GLY A 15 -10.30 3.05 2.29
N ARG A 16 -11.37 3.06 1.47
CA ARG A 16 -12.76 3.03 1.96
C ARG A 16 -13.07 1.74 2.72
N GLY A 17 -12.55 0.59 2.26
CA GLY A 17 -12.75 -0.72 2.87
C GLY A 17 -11.90 -1.00 4.12
N TYR A 18 -11.00 -0.11 4.50
CA TYR A 18 -10.05 -0.36 5.58
C TYR A 18 -10.72 -0.93 6.85
N PRO A 19 -10.14 -1.96 7.50
CA PRO A 19 -8.84 -2.62 7.23
C PRO A 19 -8.86 -3.67 6.11
N ASN A 20 -10.00 -3.88 5.43
CA ASN A 20 -10.13 -4.79 4.30
C ASN A 20 -9.59 -4.15 3.01
N PRO A 21 -9.26 -4.95 1.98
CA PRO A 21 -8.83 -4.42 0.70
C PRO A 21 -9.97 -3.69 0.00
N THR A 22 -9.61 -2.71 -0.82
CA THR A 22 -10.56 -2.05 -1.70
C THR A 22 -10.65 -2.82 -3.00
N VAL A 23 -11.84 -3.33 -3.30
CA VAL A 23 -12.14 -4.11 -4.50
C VAL A 23 -13.19 -3.38 -5.32
N GLY A 24 -13.06 -3.44 -6.63
CA GLY A 24 -14.06 -2.98 -7.60
C GLY A 24 -14.62 -4.14 -8.39
N ALA A 25 -15.90 -4.10 -8.70
CA ALA A 25 -16.60 -5.15 -9.43
C ALA A 25 -17.56 -4.55 -10.47
N VAL A 26 -17.68 -5.21 -11.64
CA VAL A 26 -18.59 -4.84 -12.73
C VAL A 26 -19.27 -6.10 -13.22
N VAL A 27 -20.59 -6.09 -13.25
CA VAL A 27 -21.41 -7.15 -13.86
C VAL A 27 -21.83 -6.72 -15.26
N VAL A 28 -21.52 -7.57 -16.24
CA VAL A 28 -21.95 -7.40 -17.64
C VAL A 28 -22.97 -8.47 -17.97
N ALA A 29 -24.15 -8.06 -18.42
CA ALA A 29 -25.22 -8.95 -18.83
C ALA A 29 -24.86 -9.73 -20.12
N PRO A 30 -25.56 -10.83 -20.47
CA PRO A 30 -25.27 -11.61 -21.66
C PRO A 30 -25.36 -10.83 -22.98
N ASP A 31 -26.08 -9.73 -23.03
CA ASP A 31 -26.18 -8.82 -24.18
C ASP A 31 -25.01 -7.84 -24.31
N GLY A 32 -24.06 -7.88 -23.34
CA GLY A 32 -22.89 -7.00 -23.30
C GLY A 32 -23.10 -5.67 -22.57
N ALA A 33 -24.30 -5.38 -22.06
CA ALA A 33 -24.56 -4.18 -21.30
C ALA A 33 -23.99 -4.27 -19.88
N VAL A 34 -23.47 -3.15 -19.32
CA VAL A 34 -23.12 -3.08 -17.91
C VAL A 34 -24.43 -3.08 -17.10
N ALA A 35 -24.62 -4.13 -16.31
CA ALA A 35 -25.82 -4.35 -15.51
C ALA A 35 -25.68 -3.83 -14.05
N GLY A 36 -24.45 -3.85 -13.51
CA GLY A 36 -24.21 -3.36 -12.14
C GLY A 36 -22.74 -3.09 -11.90
N GLU A 37 -22.46 -2.16 -10.99
CA GLU A 37 -21.13 -1.78 -10.55
C GLU A 37 -21.10 -1.75 -9.01
N GLY A 38 -19.96 -2.09 -8.43
CA GLY A 38 -19.78 -2.10 -6.99
C GLY A 38 -18.34 -1.84 -6.57
N VAL A 39 -18.19 -1.31 -5.36
CA VAL A 39 -16.92 -1.19 -4.65
C VAL A 39 -17.10 -1.71 -3.24
N SER A 40 -16.00 -2.16 -2.61
CA SER A 40 -16.01 -2.59 -1.21
C SER A 40 -16.56 -1.49 -0.31
N GLU A 41 -17.56 -1.83 0.51
CA GLU A 41 -18.05 -0.95 1.57
C GLU A 41 -17.13 -1.01 2.82
N PRO A 42 -17.27 -0.09 3.77
CA PRO A 42 -16.53 -0.13 5.02
C PRO A 42 -16.61 -1.50 5.71
N ALA A 43 -15.59 -1.86 6.50
CA ALA A 43 -15.46 -3.16 7.12
C ALA A 43 -16.74 -3.61 7.86
N GLY A 44 -17.26 -4.80 7.49
CA GLY A 44 -18.53 -5.34 7.94
C GLY A 44 -19.70 -5.09 6.98
N GLY A 45 -19.52 -4.20 6.00
CA GLY A 45 -20.45 -4.01 4.89
C GLY A 45 -20.22 -5.01 3.75
N PRO A 46 -21.06 -4.96 2.70
CA PRO A 46 -20.96 -5.87 1.57
C PRO A 46 -19.68 -5.66 0.77
N HIS A 47 -19.14 -6.75 0.21
CA HIS A 47 -18.03 -6.72 -0.72
C HIS A 47 -18.48 -6.20 -2.10
N ALA A 48 -17.53 -5.78 -2.92
CA ALA A 48 -17.78 -5.18 -4.24
C ALA A 48 -18.66 -6.07 -5.14
N GLU A 49 -18.41 -7.38 -5.11
CA GLU A 49 -19.16 -8.38 -5.89
C GLU A 49 -20.63 -8.36 -5.50
N VAL A 50 -20.92 -8.33 -4.20
CA VAL A 50 -22.31 -8.30 -3.69
C VAL A 50 -23.00 -7.01 -4.11
N VAL A 51 -22.32 -5.85 -3.97
CA VAL A 51 -22.86 -4.55 -4.39
C VAL A 51 -23.18 -4.55 -5.90
N ALA A 52 -22.24 -5.05 -6.73
CA ALA A 52 -22.44 -5.12 -8.17
C ALA A 52 -23.55 -6.08 -8.58
N LEU A 53 -23.65 -7.24 -7.92
CA LEU A 53 -24.70 -8.25 -8.18
C LEU A 53 -26.08 -7.76 -7.75
N ASP A 54 -26.18 -7.06 -6.62
CA ASP A 54 -27.44 -6.48 -6.14
C ASP A 54 -27.91 -5.37 -7.08
N ALA A 55 -27.00 -4.54 -7.59
CA ALA A 55 -27.31 -3.53 -8.60
C ALA A 55 -27.75 -4.14 -9.93
N ALA A 56 -27.16 -5.25 -10.35
CA ALA A 56 -27.50 -5.95 -11.59
C ALA A 56 -28.83 -6.69 -11.51
N GLY A 57 -29.20 -7.19 -10.33
CA GLY A 57 -30.42 -7.97 -10.13
C GLY A 57 -30.54 -9.16 -11.09
N ALA A 58 -31.69 -9.31 -11.72
CA ALA A 58 -31.98 -10.42 -12.64
C ALA A 58 -31.11 -10.40 -13.93
N ALA A 59 -30.55 -9.23 -14.31
CA ALA A 59 -29.70 -9.09 -15.49
C ALA A 59 -28.30 -9.73 -15.31
N ALA A 60 -27.94 -10.08 -14.07
CA ALA A 60 -26.70 -10.80 -13.78
C ALA A 60 -26.67 -12.22 -14.34
N ARG A 61 -27.85 -12.87 -14.46
CA ARG A 61 -27.93 -14.29 -14.83
C ARG A 61 -27.38 -14.55 -16.24
N GLY A 62 -26.42 -15.49 -16.31
CA GLY A 62 -25.71 -15.83 -17.55
C GLY A 62 -24.66 -14.80 -17.98
N GLY A 63 -24.49 -13.75 -17.20
CA GLY A 63 -23.54 -12.67 -17.45
C GLY A 63 -22.12 -12.98 -16.97
N THR A 64 -21.25 -11.95 -17.07
CA THR A 64 -19.85 -12.00 -16.63
C THR A 64 -19.60 -11.00 -15.49
N LEU A 65 -18.97 -11.46 -14.41
CA LEU A 65 -18.46 -10.62 -13.33
C LEU A 65 -16.98 -10.32 -13.58
N TYR A 66 -16.64 -9.05 -13.68
CA TYR A 66 -15.26 -8.55 -13.67
C TYR A 66 -14.94 -8.00 -12.28
N VAL A 67 -13.88 -8.46 -11.67
CA VAL A 67 -13.51 -8.09 -10.29
C VAL A 67 -12.01 -7.89 -10.14
N THR A 68 -11.59 -6.91 -9.35
CA THR A 68 -10.16 -6.58 -9.21
C THR A 68 -9.37 -7.57 -8.37
N MET A 69 -10.04 -8.39 -7.56
CA MET A 69 -9.44 -9.45 -6.73
C MET A 69 -10.33 -10.69 -6.75
N GLU A 70 -9.75 -11.86 -6.62
CA GLU A 70 -10.44 -13.13 -6.53
C GLU A 70 -11.58 -13.10 -5.49
N PRO A 71 -12.82 -13.51 -5.84
CA PRO A 71 -13.94 -13.56 -4.89
C PRO A 71 -13.64 -14.47 -3.70
N CYS A 72 -13.86 -14.00 -2.48
CA CYS A 72 -13.54 -14.75 -1.27
C CYS A 72 -14.37 -16.04 -1.12
N ALA A 73 -13.72 -17.11 -0.58
CA ALA A 73 -14.32 -18.43 -0.35
C ALA A 73 -14.62 -18.73 1.13
N HIS A 74 -14.23 -17.87 2.06
CA HIS A 74 -14.38 -18.09 3.50
C HIS A 74 -15.56 -17.32 4.09
N HIS A 75 -16.08 -17.81 5.22
CA HIS A 75 -16.99 -17.07 6.08
C HIS A 75 -16.19 -16.18 7.02
N GLY A 76 -16.17 -14.88 6.71
CA GLY A 76 -15.61 -13.84 7.57
C GLY A 76 -16.70 -13.13 8.38
N ARG A 77 -16.69 -11.81 8.38
CA ARG A 77 -17.78 -10.98 8.91
C ARG A 77 -19.01 -11.01 8.00
N THR A 78 -18.81 -11.33 6.73
CA THR A 78 -19.84 -11.51 5.70
C THR A 78 -19.77 -12.92 5.13
N PRO A 79 -20.86 -13.45 4.55
CA PRO A 79 -20.83 -14.70 3.79
C PRO A 79 -19.86 -14.64 2.61
N PRO A 80 -19.36 -15.81 2.13
CA PRO A 80 -18.47 -15.87 0.98
C PRO A 80 -19.08 -15.25 -0.28
N CYS A 81 -18.30 -14.43 -1.01
CA CYS A 81 -18.75 -13.86 -2.28
C CYS A 81 -19.02 -14.93 -3.34
N VAL A 82 -18.29 -16.05 -3.31
CA VAL A 82 -18.51 -17.17 -4.24
C VAL A 82 -19.94 -17.69 -4.20
N ASP A 83 -20.59 -17.72 -3.04
CA ASP A 83 -21.98 -18.20 -2.92
C ASP A 83 -22.95 -17.24 -3.61
N ARG A 84 -22.77 -15.93 -3.42
CA ARG A 84 -23.58 -14.90 -4.10
C ARG A 84 -23.39 -14.91 -5.61
N VAL A 85 -22.17 -15.15 -6.10
CA VAL A 85 -21.86 -15.28 -7.54
C VAL A 85 -22.63 -16.45 -8.15
N VAL A 86 -22.61 -17.62 -7.47
CA VAL A 86 -23.33 -18.82 -7.92
C VAL A 86 -24.85 -18.62 -7.87
N GLU A 87 -25.39 -18.08 -6.78
CA GLU A 87 -26.84 -17.80 -6.63
C GLU A 87 -27.36 -16.82 -7.70
N ALA A 88 -26.57 -15.78 -8.04
CA ALA A 88 -26.91 -14.85 -9.10
C ALA A 88 -26.91 -15.47 -10.49
N GLY A 89 -26.35 -16.69 -10.64
CA GLY A 89 -26.26 -17.42 -11.90
C GLY A 89 -25.27 -16.80 -12.89
N ILE A 90 -24.20 -16.20 -12.39
CA ILE A 90 -23.08 -15.72 -13.22
C ILE A 90 -22.47 -16.89 -13.99
N ALA A 91 -22.27 -16.74 -15.30
CA ALA A 91 -21.68 -17.76 -16.15
C ALA A 91 -20.14 -17.70 -16.17
N ARG A 92 -19.56 -16.50 -16.03
CA ARG A 92 -18.12 -16.27 -16.10
C ARG A 92 -17.67 -15.26 -15.07
N VAL A 93 -16.48 -15.49 -14.49
CA VAL A 93 -15.77 -14.55 -13.63
C VAL A 93 -14.39 -14.26 -14.22
N VAL A 94 -14.02 -12.98 -14.32
CA VAL A 94 -12.67 -12.51 -14.68
C VAL A 94 -12.13 -11.75 -13.48
N ALA A 95 -11.18 -12.35 -12.77
CA ALA A 95 -10.53 -11.73 -11.61
C ALA A 95 -9.13 -11.22 -11.99
N ALA A 96 -8.83 -9.98 -11.64
CA ALA A 96 -7.59 -9.31 -12.03
C ALA A 96 -6.35 -9.84 -11.29
N CYS A 97 -6.48 -10.31 -10.05
CA CYS A 97 -5.42 -10.98 -9.30
C CYS A 97 -5.99 -11.95 -8.26
N ALA A 98 -5.15 -12.88 -7.79
CA ALA A 98 -5.47 -13.79 -6.71
C ALA A 98 -5.58 -13.05 -5.36
N ASP A 99 -6.39 -13.59 -4.44
CA ASP A 99 -6.37 -13.20 -3.03
C ASP A 99 -5.15 -13.84 -2.33
N PRO A 100 -4.21 -13.06 -1.76
CA PRO A 100 -3.03 -13.60 -1.08
C PRO A 100 -3.35 -14.16 0.31
N ASN A 101 -4.57 -13.96 0.82
CA ASN A 101 -4.97 -14.45 2.12
C ASN A 101 -5.26 -15.97 2.05
N PRO A 102 -4.45 -16.82 2.71
CA PRO A 102 -4.64 -18.26 2.65
C PRO A 102 -5.98 -18.73 3.23
N GLU A 103 -6.61 -17.92 4.11
CA GLU A 103 -7.93 -18.23 4.67
C GLU A 103 -9.07 -17.85 3.72
N ALA A 104 -8.87 -16.83 2.86
CA ALA A 104 -9.89 -16.29 1.95
C ALA A 104 -9.77 -16.80 0.52
N GLY A 105 -8.59 -17.22 0.11
CA GLY A 105 -8.30 -17.73 -1.23
C GLY A 105 -9.04 -19.01 -1.59
N GLY A 106 -8.86 -19.46 -2.85
CA GLY A 106 -9.53 -20.65 -3.38
C GLY A 106 -10.95 -20.38 -3.93
N GLY A 107 -11.31 -19.12 -4.06
CA GLY A 107 -12.59 -18.73 -4.64
C GLY A 107 -12.73 -19.13 -6.10
N ALA A 108 -11.66 -18.99 -6.88
CA ALA A 108 -11.60 -19.41 -8.27
C ALA A 108 -11.86 -20.93 -8.42
N GLU A 109 -11.23 -21.74 -7.58
CA GLU A 109 -11.42 -23.20 -7.59
C GLU A 109 -12.86 -23.57 -7.21
N ARG A 110 -13.41 -22.94 -6.19
CA ARG A 110 -14.77 -23.18 -5.73
C ARG A 110 -15.80 -22.77 -6.77
N LEU A 111 -15.61 -21.67 -7.47
CA LEU A 111 -16.45 -21.21 -8.59
C LEU A 111 -16.39 -22.19 -9.75
N ARG A 112 -15.20 -22.67 -10.15
CA ARG A 112 -15.04 -23.69 -11.21
C ARG A 112 -15.75 -24.98 -10.85
N ALA A 113 -15.63 -25.42 -9.60
CA ALA A 113 -16.35 -26.61 -9.11
C ALA A 113 -17.87 -26.46 -9.14
N ALA A 114 -18.38 -25.22 -9.05
CA ALA A 114 -19.80 -24.89 -9.21
C ALA A 114 -20.24 -24.70 -10.67
N GLY A 115 -19.34 -24.89 -11.65
CA GLY A 115 -19.64 -24.78 -13.08
C GLY A 115 -19.50 -23.38 -13.66
N VAL A 116 -18.92 -22.44 -12.93
CA VAL A 116 -18.63 -21.08 -13.42
C VAL A 116 -17.29 -21.08 -14.18
N ASP A 117 -17.25 -20.46 -15.38
CA ASP A 117 -16.01 -20.24 -16.11
C ASP A 117 -15.17 -19.15 -15.38
N VAL A 118 -13.96 -19.47 -14.96
CA VAL A 118 -13.12 -18.53 -14.20
C VAL A 118 -11.77 -18.31 -14.87
N GLU A 119 -11.55 -17.06 -15.24
CA GLU A 119 -10.26 -16.55 -15.67
C GLU A 119 -9.62 -15.75 -14.52
N LEU A 120 -8.52 -16.27 -14.01
CA LEU A 120 -7.70 -15.58 -13.01
C LEU A 120 -6.47 -15.02 -13.69
N LEU A 121 -6.42 -13.70 -13.81
CA LEU A 121 -5.29 -12.95 -14.35
C LEU A 121 -4.27 -12.71 -13.23
N ASP A 122 -3.14 -12.11 -13.57
CA ASP A 122 -2.14 -11.66 -12.61
C ASP A 122 -1.67 -10.27 -12.98
N LEU A 123 -2.59 -9.31 -12.93
CA LEU A 123 -2.33 -7.93 -13.34
C LEU A 123 -1.57 -7.16 -12.25
N PRO A 124 -0.37 -6.64 -12.56
CA PRO A 124 0.40 -5.86 -11.60
C PRO A 124 -0.36 -4.64 -11.04
N GLU A 125 -1.16 -3.95 -11.86
CA GLU A 125 -1.98 -2.82 -11.44
C GLU A 125 -3.01 -3.20 -10.37
N ALA A 126 -3.65 -4.36 -10.46
CA ALA A 126 -4.60 -4.84 -9.46
C ALA A 126 -3.91 -5.17 -8.13
N ARG A 127 -2.72 -5.80 -8.20
CA ARG A 127 -1.92 -6.07 -7.00
C ARG A 127 -1.50 -4.79 -6.31
N ARG A 128 -1.11 -3.75 -7.06
CA ARG A 128 -0.66 -2.45 -6.54
C ARG A 128 -1.75 -1.66 -5.83
N GLN A 129 -3.02 -1.80 -6.22
CA GLN A 129 -4.14 -1.13 -5.55
C GLN A 129 -4.21 -1.46 -4.06
N ASN A 130 -3.85 -2.69 -3.68
CA ASN A 130 -3.90 -3.16 -2.29
C ASN A 130 -2.52 -3.62 -1.78
N GLU A 131 -1.40 -3.05 -2.28
CA GLU A 131 -0.04 -3.53 -1.97
C GLU A 131 0.24 -3.61 -0.46
N ALA A 132 -0.24 -2.64 0.32
CA ALA A 132 -0.05 -2.61 1.76
C ALA A 132 -0.81 -3.76 2.46
N TRP A 133 -2.08 -3.95 2.13
CA TRP A 133 -2.91 -5.03 2.68
C TRP A 133 -2.35 -6.40 2.26
N ARG A 134 -1.95 -6.56 1.01
CA ARG A 134 -1.37 -7.81 0.49
C ARG A 134 -0.10 -8.18 1.25
N ALA A 135 0.83 -7.23 1.44
CA ALA A 135 2.05 -7.45 2.20
C ALA A 135 1.76 -7.81 3.66
N TRP A 136 0.82 -7.10 4.29
CA TRP A 136 0.40 -7.34 5.66
C TRP A 136 -0.15 -8.77 5.85
N VAL A 137 -1.03 -9.23 4.97
CA VAL A 137 -1.64 -10.56 5.04
C VAL A 137 -0.62 -11.66 4.72
N ALA A 138 0.17 -11.50 3.64
CA ALA A 138 1.07 -12.54 3.16
C ALA A 138 2.35 -12.68 4.00
N ARG A 139 2.82 -11.59 4.63
CA ARG A 139 4.11 -11.56 5.34
C ARG A 139 4.00 -11.37 6.84
N GLY A 140 2.80 -11.07 7.37
CA GLY A 140 2.60 -10.79 8.80
C GLY A 140 3.33 -9.54 9.30
N ARG A 141 3.63 -8.59 8.39
CA ARG A 141 4.26 -7.32 8.70
C ARG A 141 3.70 -6.18 7.83
N PRO A 142 3.79 -4.91 8.26
CA PRO A 142 3.41 -3.79 7.42
C PRO A 142 4.21 -3.75 6.12
N HIS A 143 3.60 -3.25 5.05
CA HIS A 143 4.29 -2.80 3.87
C HIS A 143 5.14 -1.57 4.21
N VAL A 144 6.44 -1.64 3.98
CA VAL A 144 7.38 -0.58 4.34
C VAL A 144 7.78 0.21 3.10
N THR A 145 7.41 1.48 3.09
CA THR A 145 7.92 2.46 2.11
C THR A 145 9.07 3.25 2.76
N LEU A 146 10.29 3.04 2.30
CA LEU A 146 11.44 3.88 2.68
C LEU A 146 11.46 5.13 1.80
N LYS A 147 11.35 6.31 2.41
CA LYS A 147 11.46 7.59 1.71
C LYS A 147 12.75 8.31 2.11
N LEU A 148 13.55 8.68 1.14
CA LEU A 148 14.75 9.50 1.29
C LEU A 148 14.62 10.82 0.53
N ALA A 149 15.31 11.86 1.00
CA ALA A 149 15.42 13.14 0.31
C ALA A 149 16.91 13.52 0.24
N ILE A 150 17.42 13.71 -0.96
CA ILE A 150 18.85 13.88 -1.20
C ILE A 150 19.16 15.02 -2.18
N SER A 151 20.37 15.52 -2.12
CA SER A 151 21.00 16.31 -3.19
C SER A 151 21.39 15.41 -4.38
N VAL A 152 21.72 16.01 -5.53
CA VAL A 152 22.20 15.25 -6.73
C VAL A 152 23.45 14.42 -6.43
N ASP A 153 24.31 14.87 -5.51
CA ASP A 153 25.50 14.16 -5.06
C ASP A 153 25.25 13.25 -3.84
N GLY A 154 23.97 12.90 -3.56
CA GLY A 154 23.56 11.85 -2.61
C GLY A 154 23.66 12.24 -1.13
N ARG A 155 23.54 13.54 -0.78
CA ARG A 155 23.59 13.99 0.62
C ARG A 155 22.21 14.27 1.18
N VAL A 156 21.95 13.84 2.41
CA VAL A 156 20.66 14.06 3.10
C VAL A 156 20.57 15.41 3.82
N ALA A 157 21.66 16.18 3.84
CA ALA A 157 21.71 17.54 4.39
C ALA A 157 22.53 18.45 3.48
N VAL A 158 22.18 19.74 3.45
CA VAL A 158 22.90 20.78 2.71
C VAL A 158 23.23 21.90 3.67
N ARG A 159 24.52 22.27 3.76
CA ARG A 159 25.00 23.32 4.67
C ARG A 159 24.21 24.63 4.49
N GLY A 160 23.77 25.24 5.58
CA GLY A 160 23.00 26.48 5.59
C GLY A 160 21.56 26.37 5.09
N ARG A 161 21.06 25.18 4.83
CA ARG A 161 19.67 24.96 4.44
C ARG A 161 18.97 24.06 5.45
N ARG A 162 17.76 24.45 5.85
CA ARG A 162 16.90 23.61 6.68
C ARG A 162 16.33 22.41 5.89
N TRP A 163 16.10 22.60 4.58
CA TRP A 163 15.48 21.61 3.71
C TRP A 163 16.34 21.35 2.47
N VAL A 164 16.49 20.10 2.11
CA VAL A 164 17.17 19.68 0.88
C VAL A 164 16.24 19.91 -0.32
N THR A 165 14.98 19.50 -0.21
CA THR A 165 13.98 19.51 -1.27
C THR A 165 13.10 20.77 -1.24
N GLY A 166 12.42 21.03 -2.37
CA GLY A 166 11.48 22.14 -2.54
C GLY A 166 10.15 21.96 -1.82
N GLU A 167 9.31 22.97 -1.89
CA GLU A 167 8.01 23.01 -1.22
C GLU A 167 7.04 21.93 -1.73
N GLN A 168 6.95 21.75 -3.04
CA GLN A 168 6.08 20.75 -3.65
C GLN A 168 6.47 19.33 -3.24
N ALA A 169 7.79 19.03 -3.17
CA ALA A 169 8.27 17.75 -2.67
C ALA A 169 7.91 17.53 -1.19
N ARG A 170 8.01 18.57 -0.35
CA ARG A 170 7.60 18.49 1.05
C ARG A 170 6.08 18.25 1.18
N ARG A 171 5.25 18.92 0.36
CA ARG A 171 3.81 18.64 0.29
C ARG A 171 3.55 17.18 -0.08
N ARG A 172 4.28 16.65 -1.09
CA ARG A 172 4.18 15.23 -1.49
C ARG A 172 4.50 14.29 -0.33
N VAL A 173 5.48 14.62 0.52
CA VAL A 173 5.78 13.85 1.74
C VAL A 173 4.62 13.91 2.74
N HIS A 174 3.94 15.06 2.90
CA HIS A 174 2.75 15.14 3.76
C HIS A 174 1.58 14.31 3.22
N GLU A 175 1.41 14.24 1.90
CA GLU A 175 0.44 13.34 1.25
C GLU A 175 0.78 11.86 1.53
N LEU A 176 2.05 11.48 1.42
CA LEU A 176 2.51 10.12 1.76
C LEU A 176 2.23 9.80 3.23
N ARG A 177 2.49 10.72 4.16
CA ARG A 177 2.16 10.53 5.59
C ARG A 177 0.67 10.35 5.83
N ALA A 178 -0.16 11.10 5.11
CA ALA A 178 -1.63 11.02 5.25
C ALA A 178 -2.21 9.70 4.71
N ALA A 179 -1.46 8.99 3.85
CA ALA A 179 -1.89 7.77 3.19
C ALA A 179 -1.49 6.48 3.92
N VAL A 180 -0.70 6.57 5.01
CA VAL A 180 -0.19 5.39 5.73
C VAL A 180 -0.73 5.26 7.15
N ASP A 181 -0.63 4.07 7.73
CA ASP A 181 -1.04 3.79 9.12
C ASP A 181 -0.01 4.26 10.14
N ALA A 182 1.27 4.26 9.76
CA ALA A 182 2.34 4.71 10.63
C ALA A 182 3.45 5.44 9.86
N VAL A 183 4.07 6.42 10.50
CA VAL A 183 5.26 7.12 10.03
C VAL A 183 6.36 6.92 11.05
N ALA A 184 7.55 6.54 10.59
CA ALA A 184 8.66 6.23 11.48
C ALA A 184 9.96 6.94 11.09
N VAL A 185 10.80 7.16 12.10
CA VAL A 185 12.20 7.62 11.95
C VAL A 185 13.11 6.82 12.88
N GLY A 186 14.42 6.89 12.65
CA GLY A 186 15.41 6.38 13.61
C GLY A 186 15.67 7.38 14.75
N MET A 187 16.10 6.88 15.92
CA MET A 187 16.44 7.71 17.09
C MET A 187 17.52 8.77 16.81
N GLY A 188 18.39 8.55 15.82
CA GLY A 188 19.33 9.58 15.35
C GLY A 188 18.64 10.83 14.82
N THR A 189 17.60 10.64 14.00
CA THR A 189 16.76 11.72 13.45
C THR A 189 15.96 12.40 14.58
N VAL A 190 15.42 11.61 15.53
CA VAL A 190 14.69 12.17 16.68
C VAL A 190 15.56 13.15 17.46
N ARG A 191 16.80 12.76 17.77
CA ARG A 191 17.75 13.61 18.52
C ARG A 191 18.24 14.84 17.75
N ALA A 192 18.37 14.71 16.42
CA ALA A 192 18.87 15.80 15.58
C ALA A 192 17.80 16.86 15.29
N ASP A 193 16.57 16.41 14.99
CA ASP A 193 15.56 17.25 14.35
C ASP A 193 14.26 17.42 15.17
N ALA A 194 14.05 16.62 16.25
CA ALA A 194 12.82 16.57 17.01
C ALA A 194 11.57 16.58 16.09
N PRO A 195 11.45 15.62 15.14
CA PRO A 195 10.45 15.67 14.08
C PRO A 195 9.04 15.37 14.61
N ARG A 196 8.05 16.08 14.10
CA ARG A 196 6.64 15.86 14.48
C ARG A 196 6.00 14.69 13.76
N LEU A 197 6.45 14.35 12.55
CA LEU A 197 5.97 13.27 11.66
C LEU A 197 4.46 13.33 11.28
N ASP A 198 3.75 14.32 11.73
CA ASP A 198 2.34 14.55 11.40
C ASP A 198 2.15 14.98 9.93
N PRO A 199 1.09 14.56 9.26
CA PRO A 199 0.68 15.16 7.99
C PRO A 199 0.14 16.57 8.24
N ARG A 200 0.47 17.53 7.36
CA ARG A 200 0.04 18.93 7.45
C ARG A 200 -0.33 19.45 6.06
N ASP A 201 -1.28 20.37 6.03
CA ASP A 201 -1.72 21.07 4.81
C ASP A 201 -2.25 20.11 3.71
N VAL A 202 -2.73 18.93 4.12
CA VAL A 202 -3.32 17.90 3.27
C VAL A 202 -4.54 17.28 3.96
N ALA A 203 -5.46 16.72 3.18
CA ALA A 203 -6.58 15.96 3.73
C ALA A 203 -6.08 14.69 4.42
N VAL A 204 -6.61 14.40 5.60
CA VAL A 204 -6.21 13.24 6.43
C VAL A 204 -7.46 12.49 6.86
N ALA A 205 -7.65 11.29 6.33
CA ALA A 205 -8.77 10.43 6.74
C ALA A 205 -8.54 9.83 8.13
N ARG A 206 -7.28 9.47 8.45
CA ARG A 206 -6.85 8.90 9.72
C ARG A 206 -5.46 9.38 10.06
N GLN A 207 -5.25 9.84 11.29
CA GLN A 207 -3.91 10.25 11.75
C GLN A 207 -3.00 9.03 11.86
N PRO A 208 -1.82 9.04 11.20
CA PRO A 208 -0.87 7.95 11.33
C PRO A 208 -0.27 7.89 12.74
N ARG A 209 0.06 6.69 13.19
CA ARG A 209 0.92 6.51 14.36
C ARG A 209 2.31 7.07 14.06
N ARG A 210 2.98 7.63 15.07
CA ARG A 210 4.28 8.28 14.91
C ARG A 210 5.33 7.56 15.74
N LEU A 211 6.27 6.91 15.06
CA LEU A 211 7.16 5.93 15.66
C LEU A 211 8.62 6.39 15.62
N ALA A 212 9.37 5.98 16.62
CA ALA A 212 10.82 6.12 16.68
C ALA A 212 11.47 4.74 16.86
N PHE A 213 12.28 4.31 15.90
CA PHE A 213 13.04 3.07 15.98
C PHE A 213 14.43 3.29 16.59
N GLY A 214 14.77 2.50 17.60
CA GLY A 214 16.10 2.53 18.24
C GLY A 214 16.03 2.52 19.76
N ARG A 215 17.17 2.79 20.41
CA ARG A 215 17.33 2.68 21.86
C ARG A 215 17.60 4.02 22.52
N GLY A 216 17.28 4.10 23.80
CA GLY A 216 17.47 5.24 24.68
C GLY A 216 16.18 6.05 24.86
N PRO A 217 16.18 7.03 25.78
CA PRO A 217 15.01 7.83 26.06
C PRO A 217 14.67 8.74 24.86
N LEU A 218 13.38 8.95 24.65
CA LEU A 218 12.91 10.02 23.79
C LEU A 218 13.22 11.38 24.43
N PRO A 219 13.47 12.43 23.63
CA PRO A 219 13.60 13.79 24.16
C PRO A 219 12.33 14.23 24.91
N ASP A 220 12.51 15.10 25.90
CA ASP A 220 11.38 15.67 26.66
C ASP A 220 10.37 16.33 25.71
N GLY A 221 9.09 16.06 25.95
CA GLY A 221 7.99 16.57 25.13
C GLY A 221 7.80 15.85 23.79
N SER A 222 8.56 14.79 23.50
CA SER A 222 8.31 13.93 22.34
C SER A 222 7.07 13.07 22.57
N ASP A 223 6.16 13.07 21.62
CA ASP A 223 4.95 12.24 21.60
C ASP A 223 5.06 11.06 20.61
N LEU A 224 6.30 10.71 20.24
CA LEU A 224 6.58 9.55 19.42
C LEU A 224 6.52 8.27 20.24
N GLU A 225 6.09 7.20 19.61
CA GLU A 225 6.08 5.87 20.20
C GLU A 225 7.42 5.18 19.95
N LEU A 226 8.13 4.80 21.00
CA LEU A 226 9.44 4.15 20.91
C LEU A 226 9.30 2.66 20.56
N ARG A 227 10.02 2.20 19.55
CA ARG A 227 10.19 0.81 19.15
C ARG A 227 11.67 0.42 19.28
N SER A 228 12.00 -0.37 20.32
CA SER A 228 13.38 -0.60 20.74
C SER A 228 13.89 -2.04 20.58
N GLY A 229 13.02 -2.94 20.11
CA GLY A 229 13.35 -4.33 19.81
C GLY A 229 14.10 -4.52 18.49
N LEU A 230 14.22 -5.76 18.05
CA LEU A 230 14.67 -6.09 16.70
C LEU A 230 13.64 -5.56 15.69
N ILE A 231 14.11 -5.02 14.57
CA ILE A 231 13.22 -4.37 13.58
C ILE A 231 12.13 -5.32 13.09
N ALA A 232 12.51 -6.56 12.78
CA ALA A 232 11.55 -7.56 12.29
C ALA A 232 10.46 -7.88 13.33
N ASP A 233 10.82 -8.00 14.60
CA ASP A 233 9.88 -8.29 15.71
C ASP A 233 8.93 -7.11 15.93
N GLU A 234 9.46 -5.89 15.89
CA GLU A 234 8.64 -4.67 16.01
C GLU A 234 7.67 -4.51 14.84
N LEU A 235 8.07 -4.87 13.61
CA LEU A 235 7.17 -4.88 12.46
C LEU A 235 6.08 -5.95 12.61
N ALA A 236 6.42 -7.15 13.09
CA ALA A 236 5.43 -8.19 13.36
C ALA A 236 4.44 -7.76 14.45
N ALA A 237 4.92 -7.13 15.53
CA ALA A 237 4.06 -6.55 16.55
C ALA A 237 3.13 -5.46 16.00
N LEU A 238 3.64 -4.54 15.18
CA LEU A 238 2.84 -3.53 14.50
C LEU A 238 1.75 -4.14 13.62
N ALA A 239 2.04 -5.25 12.93
CA ALA A 239 1.02 -5.96 12.14
C ALA A 239 -0.12 -6.52 13.01
N THR A 240 0.21 -7.10 14.17
CA THR A 240 -0.82 -7.59 15.12
C THR A 240 -1.64 -6.46 15.73
N GLU A 241 -1.08 -5.26 15.80
CA GLU A 241 -1.74 -4.02 16.22
C GLU A 241 -2.58 -3.37 15.08
N GLY A 242 -2.66 -4.02 13.90
CA GLY A 242 -3.46 -3.59 12.75
C GLY A 242 -2.79 -2.58 11.83
N VAL A 243 -1.48 -2.34 11.97
CA VAL A 243 -0.72 -1.47 11.06
C VAL A 243 -0.41 -2.24 9.77
N GLN A 244 -0.95 -1.79 8.66
CA GLN A 244 -0.74 -2.42 7.33
C GLN A 244 0.35 -1.71 6.53
N SER A 245 0.57 -0.41 6.77
CA SER A 245 1.49 0.42 6.01
C SER A 245 2.36 1.29 6.90
N LEU A 246 3.67 1.35 6.59
CA LEU A 246 4.67 2.14 7.30
C LEU A 246 5.46 3.01 6.32
N LEU A 247 5.46 4.32 6.52
CA LEU A 247 6.39 5.24 5.87
C LEU A 247 7.62 5.44 6.76
N LEU A 248 8.76 4.91 6.34
CA LEU A 248 10.03 5.13 7.02
C LEU A 248 10.73 6.36 6.43
N GLU A 249 10.81 7.43 7.20
CA GLU A 249 11.56 8.65 6.88
C GLU A 249 12.89 8.64 7.61
N GLY A 250 13.70 7.62 7.34
CA GLY A 250 14.91 7.35 8.11
C GLY A 250 16.11 8.23 7.71
N GLY A 251 17.00 8.43 8.69
CA GLY A 251 18.38 8.81 8.42
C GLY A 251 19.18 7.60 7.89
N PRO A 252 20.46 7.83 7.48
CA PRO A 252 21.27 6.80 6.81
C PRO A 252 21.35 5.46 7.54
N THR A 253 21.46 5.48 8.87
CA THR A 253 21.64 4.28 9.69
C THR A 253 20.41 3.37 9.66
N ILE A 254 19.23 3.93 10.00
CA ILE A 254 18.00 3.10 10.06
C ILE A 254 17.57 2.65 8.66
N ALA A 255 17.75 3.51 7.64
CA ALA A 255 17.49 3.16 6.25
C ALA A 255 18.37 1.98 5.80
N GLY A 256 19.67 2.03 6.13
CA GLY A 256 20.60 0.93 5.86
C GLY A 256 20.21 -0.37 6.57
N SER A 257 19.80 -0.31 7.84
CA SER A 257 19.35 -1.50 8.57
C SER A 257 18.11 -2.15 7.94
N PHE A 258 17.08 -1.36 7.61
CA PHE A 258 15.89 -1.90 6.95
C PHE A 258 16.18 -2.50 5.58
N LEU A 259 17.08 -1.90 4.80
CA LEU A 259 17.49 -2.44 3.49
C LEU A 259 18.32 -3.71 3.64
N ALA A 260 19.28 -3.74 4.57
CA ALA A 260 20.13 -4.91 4.81
C ALA A 260 19.33 -6.13 5.26
N ASP A 261 18.28 -5.92 6.06
CA ASP A 261 17.40 -6.99 6.55
C ASP A 261 16.30 -7.37 5.52
N GLY A 262 16.27 -6.75 4.33
CA GLY A 262 15.24 -7.00 3.32
C GLY A 262 13.82 -6.60 3.75
N LEU A 263 13.70 -5.58 4.59
CA LEU A 263 12.43 -5.16 5.19
C LEU A 263 11.78 -3.95 4.48
N VAL A 264 12.34 -3.53 3.36
CA VAL A 264 11.79 -2.44 2.52
C VAL A 264 11.06 -3.05 1.32
N ASP A 265 9.79 -2.71 1.17
CA ASP A 265 8.97 -3.13 0.02
C ASP A 265 9.04 -2.11 -1.12
N ARG A 266 9.04 -0.82 -0.78
CA ARG A 266 9.11 0.28 -1.73
C ARG A 266 10.17 1.30 -1.33
N LEU A 267 11.01 1.70 -2.27
CA LEU A 267 12.00 2.78 -2.10
C LEU A 267 11.53 4.02 -2.88
N LEU A 268 11.48 5.17 -2.22
CA LEU A 268 11.19 6.47 -2.79
C LEU A 268 12.35 7.41 -2.51
N VAL A 269 12.94 7.99 -3.55
CA VAL A 269 14.07 8.94 -3.42
C VAL A 269 13.71 10.26 -4.08
N LEU A 270 13.56 11.31 -3.28
CA LEU A 270 13.40 12.68 -3.75
C LEU A 270 14.80 13.30 -3.99
N VAL A 271 15.11 13.59 -5.23
CA VAL A 271 16.38 14.17 -5.66
C VAL A 271 16.20 15.66 -5.91
N ALA A 272 16.85 16.49 -5.10
CA ALA A 272 16.83 17.95 -5.27
C ALA A 272 17.95 18.42 -6.20
N PRO A 273 17.71 19.41 -7.08
CA PRO A 273 18.72 19.94 -8.02
C PRO A 273 19.73 20.83 -7.30
N VAL A 274 20.49 20.26 -6.39
CA VAL A 274 21.56 20.91 -5.62
C VAL A 274 22.71 19.95 -5.43
N ILE A 275 23.93 20.45 -5.55
CA ILE A 275 25.16 19.75 -5.16
C ILE A 275 25.52 20.27 -3.77
N ALA A 276 25.56 19.39 -2.79
CA ALA A 276 25.86 19.72 -1.41
C ALA A 276 27.37 19.78 -1.15
N GLY A 277 28.14 18.93 -1.85
CA GLY A 277 29.59 18.79 -1.71
C GLY A 277 30.00 18.07 -0.43
N ASP A 278 29.32 18.35 0.68
CA ASP A 278 29.58 17.82 2.02
C ASP A 278 28.28 17.46 2.72
N GLY A 279 28.35 16.64 3.76
CA GLY A 279 27.19 16.21 4.54
C GLY A 279 27.01 14.68 4.59
N PRO A 280 26.08 14.18 5.43
CA PRO A 280 25.84 12.75 5.58
C PRO A 280 25.37 12.13 4.26
N PRO A 281 25.85 10.91 3.91
CA PRO A 281 25.40 10.20 2.72
C PRO A 281 23.97 9.70 2.90
N MET A 282 23.32 9.34 1.80
CA MET A 282 21.96 8.78 1.74
C MET A 282 21.81 7.52 2.60
N LEU A 283 22.83 6.66 2.56
CA LEU A 283 22.87 5.38 3.28
C LEU A 283 24.26 5.21 3.91
N GLY A 284 24.32 4.42 4.98
CA GLY A 284 25.56 3.80 5.45
C GLY A 284 26.05 2.73 4.46
N PRO A 285 27.22 2.13 4.71
CA PRO A 285 27.73 1.04 3.87
C PRO A 285 26.77 -0.15 3.90
N LEU A 286 26.48 -0.69 2.71
CA LEU A 286 25.78 -1.97 2.54
C LEU A 286 26.85 -3.07 2.38
N ALA A 287 26.56 -4.28 2.86
CA ALA A 287 27.46 -5.42 2.70
C ALA A 287 27.64 -5.82 1.23
N GLU A 288 26.54 -5.77 0.48
CA GLU A 288 26.49 -6.06 -0.96
C GLU A 288 25.73 -4.95 -1.71
N PRO A 289 26.10 -4.67 -2.96
CA PRO A 289 25.32 -3.76 -3.82
C PRO A 289 23.88 -4.26 -4.00
N LEU A 290 22.92 -3.34 -4.00
CA LEU A 290 21.51 -3.62 -4.30
C LEU A 290 21.18 -3.08 -5.69
N ASP A 291 20.90 -3.97 -6.64
CA ASP A 291 20.42 -3.60 -7.95
C ASP A 291 18.92 -3.30 -7.89
N LEU A 292 18.54 -2.10 -8.29
CA LEU A 292 17.16 -1.61 -8.19
C LEU A 292 16.37 -1.70 -9.51
N GLY A 293 17.04 -1.94 -10.62
CA GLY A 293 16.42 -1.88 -11.94
C GLY A 293 15.94 -0.46 -12.32
N SER A 294 14.96 -0.40 -13.23
CA SER A 294 14.42 0.88 -13.74
C SER A 294 13.46 1.53 -12.75
N PRO A 295 13.63 2.82 -12.41
CA PRO A 295 12.71 3.53 -11.52
C PRO A 295 11.43 3.98 -12.23
N GLU A 296 10.36 4.11 -11.46
CA GLU A 296 9.27 5.05 -11.76
C GLU A 296 9.78 6.47 -11.54
N ILE A 297 9.51 7.40 -12.47
CA ILE A 297 10.03 8.77 -12.41
C ILE A 297 8.87 9.76 -12.43
N GLU A 298 8.80 10.60 -11.38
CA GLU A 298 7.82 11.68 -11.25
C GLU A 298 8.55 13.02 -11.06
N ARG A 299 8.17 14.06 -11.79
CA ARG A 299 8.66 15.42 -11.53
C ARG A 299 7.79 16.10 -10.47
N VAL A 300 8.40 16.50 -9.37
CA VAL A 300 7.72 17.15 -8.24
C VAL A 300 8.27 18.57 -8.06
N GLY A 301 7.71 19.50 -8.81
CA GLY A 301 8.24 20.86 -8.87
C GLY A 301 9.61 20.91 -9.53
N LYS A 302 10.62 21.39 -8.78
CA LYS A 302 12.02 21.39 -9.22
C LYS A 302 12.75 20.08 -8.91
N ASP A 303 12.18 19.25 -8.04
CA ASP A 303 12.77 17.99 -7.60
C ASP A 303 12.28 16.84 -8.48
N VAL A 304 12.95 15.69 -8.41
CA VAL A 304 12.58 14.44 -9.07
C VAL A 304 12.34 13.38 -8.01
N LEU A 305 11.20 12.70 -8.08
CA LEU A 305 10.91 11.52 -7.28
C LEU A 305 11.22 10.28 -8.11
N LEU A 306 12.09 9.43 -7.59
CA LEU A 306 12.40 8.11 -8.12
C LEU A 306 11.77 7.06 -7.22
N GLY A 307 11.09 6.08 -7.80
CA GLY A 307 10.42 5.01 -7.07
C GLY A 307 10.76 3.63 -7.58
N TRP A 308 10.98 2.68 -6.66
CA TRP A 308 11.20 1.27 -6.96
C TRP A 308 10.36 0.40 -6.05
N ARG A 309 9.83 -0.70 -6.57
CA ARG A 309 9.28 -1.80 -5.79
C ARG A 309 10.36 -2.85 -5.64
N LEU A 310 10.79 -3.09 -4.40
CA LEU A 310 11.85 -4.05 -4.08
C LEU A 310 11.27 -5.45 -3.84
N GLN A 311 10.01 -5.50 -3.41
CA GLN A 311 9.31 -6.74 -3.13
C GLN A 311 7.84 -6.57 -3.53
N GLU A 312 7.35 -7.42 -4.41
CA GLU A 312 5.92 -7.52 -4.76
C GLU A 312 5.28 -8.78 -4.14
N VAL A 313 3.96 -8.70 -3.84
CA VAL A 313 3.12 -9.81 -3.32
C VAL A 313 1.97 -10.04 -4.26
#